data_8aa89038740495eb62e11c8b1c7202b6
#
_entry.id   8aa89038740495eb62e11c8b1c7202b6
#
_cell.length_a   1.000
_cell.length_b   1.000
_cell.length_c   1.000
_cell.angle_alpha   90.00
_cell.angle_beta   90.00
_cell.angle_gamma   90.00
#
_symmetry.space_group_name_H-M   'P 1'
#
loop_
_entity.id
_entity.type
_entity.pdbx_description
1 polymer ?
#
loop_
_entity_poly.entity_id
_entity_poly.type
_entity_poly.pdbx_seq_one_letter_code
_entity_poly.pdbx_strand_id
1 'polypeptide(L)'
;MIEIKNRWTGKVIRTVDAGTLIRANLYGAALAGAYLTGADLTRANLTGANLAGADLSGADLSGAIVADGYALVGRRPVLQVGPLGSRSATLIAFRTDKGLMLRTGCFFGTADQFVDAVRKTHEDSTHAADYMAALDFIRNWFARTE
;
A
#
# COMPACT_ATOMS: atom_id res chain seq x y z
N MET A 1 21.22 5.70 -12.31
CA MET A 1 20.19 6.54 -11.66
C MET A 1 18.82 6.19 -12.19
N ILE A 2 17.87 5.95 -11.29
CA ILE A 2 16.49 5.61 -11.67
C ILE A 2 15.58 6.75 -11.28
N GLU A 3 14.76 7.20 -12.24
CA GLU A 3 13.74 8.21 -11.99
C GLU A 3 12.39 7.54 -11.83
N ILE A 4 11.72 7.79 -10.71
CA ILE A 4 10.35 7.36 -10.48
C ILE A 4 9.46 8.53 -10.85
N LYS A 5 8.54 8.31 -11.79
CA LYS A 5 7.71 9.37 -12.35
C LYS A 5 6.26 9.23 -11.92
N ASN A 6 5.53 10.34 -11.95
CA ASN A 6 4.09 10.34 -11.77
C ASN A 6 3.42 9.65 -12.97
N ARG A 7 2.48 8.75 -12.71
CA ARG A 7 1.83 7.94 -13.75
C ARG A 7 0.95 8.75 -14.71
N TRP A 8 0.50 9.92 -14.27
CA TRP A 8 -0.39 10.77 -15.08
C TRP A 8 0.35 11.93 -15.76
N THR A 9 1.29 12.54 -15.07
CA THR A 9 1.98 13.76 -15.57
C THR A 9 3.34 13.48 -16.19
N GLY A 10 3.95 12.33 -15.88
CA GLY A 10 5.30 12.00 -16.31
C GLY A 10 6.40 12.77 -15.58
N LYS A 11 6.05 13.60 -14.61
CA LYS A 11 7.05 14.36 -13.84
C LYS A 11 7.78 13.43 -12.87
N VAL A 12 9.07 13.66 -12.68
CA VAL A 12 9.89 12.92 -11.72
C VAL A 12 9.46 13.29 -10.30
N ILE A 13 9.11 12.29 -9.50
CA ILE A 13 8.74 12.50 -8.11
C ILE A 13 9.78 11.94 -7.14
N ARG A 14 10.67 11.10 -7.61
CA ARG A 14 11.77 10.55 -6.81
C ARG A 14 12.88 10.06 -7.73
N THR A 15 14.10 10.33 -7.32
CA THR A 15 15.29 9.80 -8.00
C THR A 15 16.04 8.86 -7.06
N VAL A 16 16.43 7.69 -7.56
CA VAL A 16 17.22 6.71 -6.82
C VAL A 16 18.59 6.61 -7.45
N ASP A 17 19.64 6.91 -6.69
CA ASP A 17 21.01 6.87 -7.17
C ASP A 17 21.55 5.44 -7.13
N ALA A 18 21.03 4.61 -8.02
CA ALA A 18 21.40 3.21 -8.16
C ALA A 18 21.00 2.73 -9.54
N GLY A 19 21.51 1.58 -9.95
CA GLY A 19 21.13 0.95 -11.22
C GLY A 19 19.88 0.10 -11.13
N THR A 20 19.34 -0.09 -9.93
CA THR A 20 18.17 -0.97 -9.68
C THR A 20 17.41 -0.46 -8.46
N LEU A 21 16.14 -0.85 -8.36
CA LEU A 21 15.32 -0.58 -7.17
C LEU A 21 15.35 -1.74 -6.16
N ILE A 22 16.05 -2.82 -6.49
CA ILE A 22 16.24 -3.93 -5.56
C ILE A 22 16.95 -3.41 -4.31
N ARG A 23 16.36 -3.66 -3.14
CA ARG A 23 16.86 -3.19 -1.85
C ARG A 23 16.95 -1.66 -1.72
N ALA A 24 16.27 -0.93 -2.60
CA ALA A 24 16.29 0.53 -2.55
C ALA A 24 15.76 1.03 -1.21
N ASN A 25 16.38 2.10 -0.70
CA ASN A 25 15.87 2.76 0.48
C ASN A 25 14.84 3.82 0.08
N LEU A 26 13.58 3.44 0.20
CA LEU A 26 12.44 4.32 -0.08
C LEU A 26 11.65 4.64 1.19
N TYR A 27 12.34 4.62 2.32
CA TYR A 27 11.76 4.95 3.62
C TYR A 27 11.09 6.32 3.59
N GLY A 28 9.81 6.36 3.94
CA GLY A 28 9.05 7.61 4.00
C GLY A 28 8.85 8.31 2.66
N ALA A 29 9.17 7.65 1.54
CA ALA A 29 9.13 8.30 0.23
C ALA A 29 7.71 8.69 -0.17
N ALA A 30 7.59 9.86 -0.79
CA ALA A 30 6.33 10.36 -1.35
C ALA A 30 6.13 9.74 -2.73
N LEU A 31 5.53 8.56 -2.79
CA LEU A 31 5.31 7.80 -4.01
C LEU A 31 3.85 7.78 -4.47
N ALA A 32 3.05 8.71 -3.96
CA ALA A 32 1.65 8.82 -4.39
C ALA A 32 1.57 9.04 -5.90
N GLY A 33 0.81 8.20 -6.58
CA GLY A 33 0.67 8.25 -8.03
C GLY A 33 1.90 7.81 -8.81
N ALA A 34 2.87 7.14 -8.18
CA ALA A 34 4.10 6.70 -8.84
C ALA A 34 3.81 5.66 -9.93
N TYR A 35 4.53 5.78 -11.05
CA TYR A 35 4.51 4.77 -12.11
C TYR A 35 5.61 3.75 -11.83
N LEU A 36 5.21 2.60 -11.32
CA LEU A 36 6.11 1.51 -10.93
C LEU A 36 5.74 0.19 -11.60
N THR A 37 5.04 0.27 -12.74
CA THR A 37 4.65 -0.90 -13.51
C THR A 37 5.87 -1.74 -13.88
N GLY A 38 5.84 -3.01 -13.50
CA GLY A 38 6.93 -3.95 -13.82
C GLY A 38 8.23 -3.70 -13.04
N ALA A 39 8.24 -2.78 -12.10
CA ALA A 39 9.45 -2.47 -11.34
C ALA A 39 9.88 -3.65 -10.45
N ASP A 40 11.17 -3.83 -10.31
CA ASP A 40 11.72 -4.81 -9.37
C ASP A 40 12.07 -4.10 -8.07
N LEU A 41 11.19 -4.25 -7.09
CA LEU A 41 11.31 -3.67 -5.74
C LEU A 41 11.64 -4.73 -4.71
N THR A 42 12.21 -5.86 -5.14
CA THR A 42 12.59 -6.95 -4.25
C THR A 42 13.40 -6.42 -3.07
N ARG A 43 12.93 -6.69 -1.87
CA ARG A 43 13.55 -6.28 -0.60
C ARG A 43 13.74 -4.77 -0.41
N ALA A 44 13.05 -3.95 -1.20
CA ALA A 44 13.10 -2.50 -1.01
C ALA A 44 12.51 -2.13 0.37
N ASN A 45 13.04 -1.08 0.98
CA ASN A 45 12.50 -0.56 2.22
C ASN A 45 11.45 0.52 1.89
N LEU A 46 10.18 0.15 2.00
CA LEU A 46 9.04 1.03 1.75
C LEU A 46 8.36 1.47 3.05
N THR A 47 9.05 1.32 4.19
CA THR A 47 8.51 1.69 5.48
C THR A 47 8.07 3.15 5.47
N GLY A 48 6.79 3.39 5.78
CA GLY A 48 6.23 4.74 5.81
C GLY A 48 6.05 5.40 4.44
N ALA A 49 6.37 4.72 3.34
CA ALA A 49 6.18 5.30 2.01
C ALA A 49 4.69 5.46 1.69
N ASN A 50 4.34 6.57 1.05
CA ASN A 50 2.98 6.80 0.58
C ASN A 50 2.85 6.25 -0.84
N LEU A 51 2.12 5.14 -0.99
CA LEU A 51 1.90 4.48 -2.27
C LEU A 51 0.49 4.72 -2.83
N ALA A 52 -0.27 5.63 -2.24
CA ALA A 52 -1.65 5.89 -2.66
C ALA A 52 -1.71 6.25 -4.15
N GLY A 53 -2.50 5.50 -4.91
CA GLY A 53 -2.65 5.71 -6.34
C GLY A 53 -1.45 5.28 -7.19
N ALA A 54 -0.41 4.71 -6.60
CA ALA A 54 0.74 4.20 -7.35
C ALA A 54 0.33 3.01 -8.22
N ASP A 55 0.91 2.92 -9.41
CA ASP A 55 0.69 1.80 -10.32
C ASP A 55 1.79 0.76 -10.09
N LEU A 56 1.44 -0.31 -9.40
CA LEU A 56 2.34 -1.41 -9.07
C LEU A 56 2.07 -2.66 -9.93
N SER A 57 1.38 -2.49 -11.06
CA SER A 57 1.03 -3.62 -11.94
C SER A 57 2.29 -4.36 -12.38
N GLY A 58 2.34 -5.66 -12.12
CA GLY A 58 3.48 -6.49 -12.50
C GLY A 58 4.77 -6.22 -11.73
N ALA A 59 4.75 -5.34 -10.75
CA ALA A 59 5.94 -5.08 -9.92
C ALA A 59 6.26 -6.29 -9.04
N ASP A 60 7.53 -6.53 -8.84
CA ASP A 60 8.02 -7.56 -7.91
C ASP A 60 8.31 -6.89 -6.57
N LEU A 61 7.50 -7.23 -5.56
CA LEU A 61 7.60 -6.68 -4.22
C LEU A 61 8.05 -7.74 -3.20
N SER A 62 8.62 -8.83 -3.67
CA SER A 62 9.06 -9.94 -2.80
C SER A 62 10.00 -9.44 -1.70
N GLY A 63 9.61 -9.67 -0.45
CA GLY A 63 10.44 -9.30 0.70
C GLY A 63 10.55 -7.80 0.96
N ALA A 64 9.83 -6.95 0.21
CA ALA A 64 9.83 -5.51 0.49
C ALA A 64 9.26 -5.26 1.89
N ILE A 65 9.84 -4.29 2.59
CA ILE A 65 9.45 -3.95 3.95
C ILE A 65 8.47 -2.78 3.92
N VAL A 66 7.29 -2.93 4.50
CA VAL A 66 6.26 -1.86 4.52
C VAL A 66 6.11 -1.21 5.90
N ALA A 67 6.65 -1.85 6.92
CA ALA A 67 6.78 -1.33 8.27
C ALA A 67 7.88 -2.10 8.96
N ASP A 68 8.39 -1.60 10.07
CA ASP A 68 9.45 -2.28 10.82
C ASP A 68 8.98 -3.68 11.24
N GLY A 69 9.65 -4.70 10.73
CA GLY A 69 9.31 -6.10 10.99
C GLY A 69 8.19 -6.68 10.13
N TYR A 70 7.70 -5.98 9.12
CA TYR A 70 6.62 -6.46 8.23
C TYR A 70 7.09 -6.51 6.79
N ALA A 71 7.36 -7.72 6.30
CA ALA A 71 7.79 -7.95 4.92
C ALA A 71 6.61 -8.45 4.07
N LEU A 72 6.52 -7.95 2.85
CA LEU A 72 5.50 -8.38 1.89
C LEU A 72 5.78 -9.81 1.43
N VAL A 73 4.72 -10.61 1.32
CA VAL A 73 4.79 -12.00 0.87
C VAL A 73 3.70 -12.29 -0.17
N GLY A 74 3.95 -13.28 -1.02
CA GLY A 74 2.99 -13.67 -2.05
C GLY A 74 3.20 -12.94 -3.38
N ARG A 75 2.41 -13.32 -4.38
CA ARG A 75 2.56 -12.80 -5.75
C ARG A 75 1.99 -11.41 -5.93
N ARG A 76 0.87 -11.12 -5.27
CA ARG A 76 0.18 -9.83 -5.34
C ARG A 76 -0.06 -9.33 -3.91
N PRO A 77 0.99 -8.86 -3.26
CA PRO A 77 0.90 -8.56 -1.84
C PRO A 77 0.26 -7.20 -1.53
N VAL A 78 -0.08 -6.40 -2.54
CA VAL A 78 -0.64 -5.06 -2.34
C VAL A 78 -1.94 -4.93 -3.12
N LEU A 79 -2.97 -4.44 -2.45
CA LEU A 79 -4.26 -4.11 -3.04
C LEU A 79 -4.68 -2.72 -2.60
N GLN A 80 -5.09 -1.89 -3.55
CA GLN A 80 -5.58 -0.54 -3.25
C GLN A 80 -7.07 -0.47 -3.55
N VAL A 81 -7.83 0.08 -2.62
CA VAL A 81 -9.28 0.28 -2.75
C VAL A 81 -9.61 1.72 -2.42
N GLY A 82 -10.40 2.35 -3.24
CA GLY A 82 -10.83 3.71 -2.99
C GLY A 82 -11.20 4.48 -4.25
N PRO A 83 -11.61 5.75 -4.09
CA PRO A 83 -11.63 6.52 -2.84
C PRO A 83 -12.74 6.09 -1.88
N LEU A 84 -12.45 6.13 -0.57
CA LEU A 84 -13.34 5.68 0.48
C LEU A 84 -13.40 6.69 1.63
N GLY A 85 -14.52 6.64 2.35
CA GLY A 85 -14.69 7.34 3.61
C GLY A 85 -14.82 8.83 3.49
N SER A 86 -14.75 9.49 4.62
CA SER A 86 -15.01 10.94 4.72
C SER A 86 -13.97 11.80 4.00
N ARG A 87 -12.78 11.27 3.79
CA ARG A 87 -11.67 12.00 3.15
C ARG A 87 -11.39 11.54 1.74
N SER A 88 -12.25 10.70 1.17
CA SER A 88 -12.03 10.09 -0.14
C SER A 88 -10.63 9.51 -0.28
N ALA A 89 -10.17 8.82 0.76
CA ALA A 89 -8.82 8.28 0.86
C ALA A 89 -8.69 6.91 0.17
N THR A 90 -7.47 6.55 -0.17
CA THR A 90 -7.15 5.20 -0.64
C THR A 90 -6.84 4.30 0.56
N LEU A 91 -7.50 3.15 0.60
CA LEU A 91 -7.20 2.11 1.56
C LEU A 91 -6.24 1.13 0.89
N ILE A 92 -5.06 0.95 1.48
CA ILE A 92 -4.04 0.05 0.95
C ILE A 92 -3.94 -1.16 1.87
N ALA A 93 -4.05 -2.34 1.28
CA ALA A 93 -3.94 -3.60 2.01
C ALA A 93 -2.64 -4.29 1.62
N PHE A 94 -1.93 -4.80 2.61
CA PHE A 94 -0.66 -5.49 2.44
C PHE A 94 -0.74 -6.91 2.97
N ARG A 95 -0.33 -7.88 2.16
CA ARG A 95 -0.11 -9.24 2.64
C ARG A 95 1.31 -9.31 3.19
N THR A 96 1.44 -9.48 4.49
CA THR A 96 2.75 -9.53 5.14
C THR A 96 3.00 -10.91 5.77
N ASP A 97 4.25 -11.14 6.16
CA ASP A 97 4.66 -12.34 6.86
C ASP A 97 3.98 -12.49 8.23
N LYS A 98 3.34 -11.44 8.72
CA LYS A 98 2.57 -11.43 9.99
C LYS A 98 1.08 -11.23 9.77
N GLY A 99 0.60 -11.44 8.54
CA GLY A 99 -0.80 -11.34 8.19
C GLY A 99 -1.18 -10.07 7.46
N LEU A 100 -2.47 -9.83 7.35
CA LEU A 100 -3.02 -8.69 6.63
C LEU A 100 -2.82 -7.40 7.42
N MET A 101 -2.18 -6.43 6.78
CA MET A 101 -2.02 -5.08 7.32
C MET A 101 -2.73 -4.08 6.43
N LEU A 102 -3.24 -3.01 7.02
CA LEU A 102 -4.01 -1.98 6.32
C LEU A 102 -3.41 -0.61 6.60
N ARG A 103 -3.44 0.24 5.56
CA ARG A 103 -2.98 1.62 5.67
C ARG A 103 -3.98 2.56 4.99
N THR A 104 -4.37 3.62 5.68
CA THR A 104 -5.12 4.72 5.10
C THR A 104 -4.82 6.00 5.87
N GLY A 105 -4.50 7.06 5.16
CA GLY A 105 -4.07 8.29 5.82
C GLY A 105 -2.92 8.04 6.76
N CYS A 106 -3.09 8.39 8.03
CA CYS A 106 -2.08 8.19 9.08
C CYS A 106 -2.20 6.82 9.77
N PHE A 107 -3.23 6.04 9.45
CA PHE A 107 -3.44 4.73 10.06
C PHE A 107 -2.57 3.67 9.39
N PHE A 108 -1.95 2.82 10.21
CA PHE A 108 -1.33 1.57 9.79
C PHE A 108 -1.54 0.54 10.90
N GLY A 109 -2.07 -0.63 10.56
CA GLY A 109 -2.31 -1.67 11.58
C GLY A 109 -2.99 -2.90 11.02
N THR A 110 -3.34 -3.81 11.92
CA THR A 110 -4.06 -5.04 11.59
C THR A 110 -5.52 -4.76 11.22
N ALA A 111 -6.20 -5.77 10.68
CA ALA A 111 -7.63 -5.67 10.39
C ALA A 111 -8.44 -5.38 11.65
N ASP A 112 -8.11 -6.00 12.78
CA ASP A 112 -8.83 -5.76 14.03
C ASP A 112 -8.62 -4.34 14.54
N GLN A 113 -7.39 -3.84 14.46
CA GLN A 113 -7.08 -2.45 14.81
C GLN A 113 -7.80 -1.47 13.88
N PHE A 114 -7.92 -1.81 12.62
CA PHE A 114 -8.64 -0.99 11.65
C PHE A 114 -10.13 -0.91 11.98
N VAL A 115 -10.76 -2.03 12.30
CA VAL A 115 -12.16 -2.08 12.71
C VAL A 115 -12.39 -1.19 13.94
N ASP A 116 -11.51 -1.28 14.94
CA ASP A 116 -11.63 -0.46 16.14
C ASP A 116 -11.49 1.03 15.82
N ALA A 117 -10.54 1.38 14.95
CA ALA A 117 -10.33 2.77 14.53
C ALA A 117 -11.56 3.32 13.78
N VAL A 118 -12.15 2.52 12.89
CA VAL A 118 -13.35 2.91 12.14
C VAL A 118 -14.52 3.15 13.08
N ARG A 119 -14.73 2.26 14.05
CA ARG A 119 -15.81 2.38 15.02
C ARG A 119 -15.68 3.62 15.90
N LYS A 120 -14.46 3.92 16.33
CA LYS A 120 -14.21 5.12 17.14
C LYS A 120 -14.44 6.42 16.37
N THR A 121 -14.07 6.45 15.09
CA THR A 121 -14.09 7.68 14.29
C THR A 121 -15.45 7.90 13.64
N HIS A 122 -16.08 6.85 13.18
CA HIS A 122 -17.28 6.94 12.33
C HIS A 122 -18.52 6.29 12.91
N GLU A 123 -18.37 5.50 13.96
CA GLU A 123 -19.48 4.75 14.59
C GLU A 123 -20.29 3.97 13.52
N ASP A 124 -21.60 4.14 13.45
CA ASP A 124 -22.48 3.44 12.50
C ASP A 124 -22.81 4.28 11.27
N SER A 125 -21.94 5.20 10.88
CA SER A 125 -22.15 6.08 9.73
C SER A 125 -22.00 5.34 8.41
N THR A 126 -22.37 6.01 7.31
CA THR A 126 -22.14 5.53 5.94
C THR A 126 -20.67 5.27 5.67
N HIS A 127 -19.79 6.11 6.23
CA HIS A 127 -18.33 5.92 6.07
C HIS A 127 -17.84 4.64 6.75
N ALA A 128 -18.38 4.32 7.92
CA ALA A 128 -18.07 3.05 8.59
C ALA A 128 -18.51 1.88 7.72
N ALA A 129 -19.71 1.91 7.15
CA ALA A 129 -20.22 0.86 6.27
C ALA A 129 -19.32 0.67 5.04
N ASP A 130 -18.86 1.76 4.44
CA ASP A 130 -17.96 1.71 3.28
C ASP A 130 -16.63 1.03 3.62
N TYR A 131 -16.04 1.38 4.76
CA TYR A 131 -14.79 0.76 5.21
C TYR A 131 -14.96 -0.72 5.52
N MET A 132 -16.07 -1.10 6.14
CA MET A 132 -16.32 -2.50 6.47
C MET A 132 -16.55 -3.34 5.21
N ALA A 133 -17.28 -2.80 4.24
CA ALA A 133 -17.46 -3.46 2.94
C ALA A 133 -16.14 -3.63 2.19
N ALA A 134 -15.28 -2.60 2.23
CA ALA A 134 -13.95 -2.68 1.63
C ALA A 134 -13.10 -3.76 2.30
N LEU A 135 -13.15 -3.85 3.62
CA LEU A 135 -12.40 -4.87 4.36
C LEU A 135 -12.85 -6.29 4.00
N ASP A 136 -14.16 -6.52 3.86
CA ASP A 136 -14.70 -7.81 3.42
C ASP A 136 -14.20 -8.16 2.02
N PHE A 137 -14.21 -7.20 1.10
CA PHE A 137 -13.68 -7.39 -0.24
C PHE A 137 -12.18 -7.76 -0.20
N ILE A 138 -11.41 -7.03 0.59
CA ILE A 138 -9.96 -7.24 0.74
C ILE A 138 -9.66 -8.64 1.26
N ARG A 139 -10.36 -9.07 2.31
CA ARG A 139 -10.18 -10.41 2.88
C ARG A 139 -10.49 -11.50 1.86
N ASN A 140 -11.58 -11.36 1.14
CA ASN A 140 -11.98 -12.33 0.11
C ASN A 140 -10.97 -12.35 -1.04
N TRP A 141 -10.49 -11.18 -1.45
CA TRP A 141 -9.53 -11.08 -2.54
C TRP A 141 -8.22 -11.79 -2.19
N PHE A 142 -7.66 -11.51 -1.00
CA PHE A 142 -6.41 -12.15 -0.56
C PHE A 142 -6.58 -13.65 -0.32
N ALA A 143 -7.75 -14.11 0.08
CA ALA A 143 -8.01 -15.54 0.25
C ALA A 143 -7.93 -16.30 -1.08
N ARG A 144 -8.19 -15.62 -2.21
CA ARG A 144 -8.21 -16.25 -3.53
C ARG A 144 -6.92 -16.09 -4.33
N THR A 145 -6.05 -15.18 -3.93
CA THR A 145 -4.90 -14.76 -4.77
C THR A 145 -3.54 -15.19 -4.24
N GLU A 146 -3.48 -16.20 -3.45
CA GLU A 146 -2.19 -16.72 -2.97
C GLU A 146 -1.31 -17.26 -4.06
#